data_b4e82621b2e288a3f8a1f5ab64cda978
#
_entry.id   b4e82621b2e288a3f8a1f5ab64cda978
#
_cell.length_a   1.000
_cell.length_b   1.000
_cell.length_c   1.000
_cell.angle_alpha   90.00
_cell.angle_beta   90.00
_cell.angle_gamma   90.00
#
_symmetry.space_group_name_H-M   'P 1'
#
loop_
_entity.id
_entity.type
_entity.pdbx_description
1 polymer ?
#
loop_
_entity_poly.entity_id
_entity_poly.type
_entity_poly.pdbx_seq_one_letter_code
_entity_poly.pdbx_strand_id
1 'polypeptide(L)'
;MREMLSPTSAIMGKGLGRDVALITDGRFSGGSHGFVVGHVMPEAAVGGPIAIVEDGDPIVIDANRKSIELQVPQDTIDRRLRAWLPPAPRAERGLLAKYARLVSSASHGAVTDLHLND
;
A
#
# COMPACT_ATOMS: atom_id res chain seq x y z
N MET A 1 -5.77 -9.46 3.37
CA MET A 1 -4.45 -8.80 3.42
C MET A 1 -3.55 -9.60 4.33
N ARG A 2 -2.37 -9.96 3.85
CA ARG A 2 -1.38 -10.63 4.69
C ARG A 2 -0.66 -9.61 5.56
N GLU A 3 -0.26 -10.02 6.75
CA GLU A 3 0.51 -9.20 7.67
C GLU A 3 1.96 -9.07 7.19
N MET A 4 2.57 -7.91 7.41
CA MET A 4 3.93 -7.58 6.98
C MET A 4 5.02 -8.03 7.97
N LEU A 5 4.79 -9.13 8.70
CA LEU A 5 5.75 -9.64 9.69
C LEU A 5 7.04 -10.14 9.05
N SER A 6 6.95 -10.93 7.97
CA SER A 6 8.14 -11.50 7.32
C SER A 6 9.07 -10.43 6.74
N PRO A 7 8.61 -9.41 5.98
CA PRO A 7 9.48 -8.34 5.49
C PRO A 7 10.13 -7.54 6.61
N THR A 8 9.38 -7.16 7.67
CA THR A 8 9.95 -6.41 8.80
C THR A 8 10.98 -7.22 9.56
N SER A 9 10.71 -8.50 9.82
CA SER A 9 11.67 -9.40 10.46
C SER A 9 12.94 -9.61 9.64
N ALA A 10 12.82 -9.69 8.31
CA ALA A 10 13.98 -9.83 7.43
C ALA A 10 14.87 -8.59 7.43
N ILE A 11 14.29 -7.39 7.42
CA ILE A 11 15.01 -6.12 7.52
C ILE A 11 15.74 -6.03 8.86
N MET A 12 15.04 -6.32 9.95
CA MET A 12 15.65 -6.28 11.29
C MET A 12 16.72 -7.35 11.48
N GLY A 13 16.47 -8.58 10.99
CA GLY A 13 17.43 -9.68 11.09
C GLY A 13 18.72 -9.45 10.31
N LYS A 14 18.68 -8.62 9.28
CA LYS A 14 19.86 -8.17 8.52
C LYS A 14 20.51 -6.91 9.09
N GLY A 15 20.04 -6.37 10.21
CA GLY A 15 20.56 -5.15 10.81
C GLY A 15 20.24 -3.85 10.05
N LEU A 16 19.32 -3.91 9.08
CA LEU A 16 18.99 -2.79 8.18
C LEU A 16 17.87 -1.87 8.71
N GLY A 17 17.44 -2.05 9.95
CA GLY A 17 16.31 -1.30 10.51
C GLY A 17 16.49 0.21 10.64
N ARG A 18 17.74 0.70 10.53
CA ARG A 18 18.06 2.14 10.52
C ARG A 18 18.27 2.71 9.12
N ASP A 19 18.50 1.85 8.14
CA ASP A 19 18.92 2.24 6.79
C ASP A 19 17.83 2.00 5.75
N VAL A 20 16.80 1.21 6.10
CA VAL A 20 15.71 0.83 5.19
C VAL A 20 14.36 1.19 5.79
N ALA A 21 13.60 2.02 5.07
CA ALA A 21 12.18 2.23 5.34
C ALA A 21 11.35 1.17 4.61
N LEU A 22 10.21 0.79 5.19
CA LEU A 22 9.25 -0.11 4.56
C LEU A 22 7.89 0.57 4.48
N ILE A 23 7.38 0.73 3.27
CA ILE A 23 6.05 1.28 3.02
C ILE A 23 5.15 0.22 2.40
N THR A 24 3.86 0.26 2.71
CA THR A 24 2.86 -0.66 2.17
C THR A 24 1.47 -0.05 2.24
N ASP A 25 0.62 -0.38 1.29
CA ASP A 25 -0.83 -0.18 1.39
C ASP A 25 -1.51 -1.24 2.26
N GLY A 26 -0.74 -2.25 2.68
CA GLY A 26 -1.10 -3.23 3.67
C GLY A 26 -1.00 -2.70 5.10
N ARG A 27 -0.95 -3.62 6.06
CA ARG A 27 -0.89 -3.31 7.49
C ARG A 27 0.30 -3.94 8.19
N PHE A 28 0.71 -3.32 9.29
CA PHE A 28 1.67 -3.88 10.25
C PHE A 28 0.99 -4.30 11.54
N SER A 29 1.60 -5.25 12.25
CA SER A 29 1.22 -5.57 13.62
C SER A 29 1.91 -4.64 14.62
N GLY A 30 1.43 -4.64 15.88
CA GLY A 30 2.01 -3.83 16.94
C GLY A 30 3.45 -4.17 17.33
N GLY A 31 4.00 -5.31 16.87
CA GLY A 31 5.39 -5.70 17.09
C GLY A 31 6.38 -5.21 16.03
N SER A 32 5.94 -4.40 15.06
CA SER A 32 6.81 -3.89 14.01
C SER A 32 7.81 -2.88 14.55
N HIS A 33 9.07 -2.98 14.09
CA HIS A 33 10.16 -2.08 14.42
C HIS A 33 10.76 -1.48 13.16
N GLY A 34 11.44 -0.33 13.31
CA GLY A 34 12.05 0.41 12.22
C GLY A 34 11.14 1.51 11.66
N PHE A 35 11.55 2.09 10.52
CA PHE A 35 10.76 3.12 9.86
C PHE A 35 9.75 2.50 8.92
N VAL A 36 8.54 2.29 9.42
CA VAL A 36 7.47 1.60 8.70
C VAL A 36 6.25 2.50 8.53
N VAL A 37 5.67 2.53 7.33
CA VAL A 37 4.45 3.27 7.01
C VAL A 37 3.45 2.31 6.36
N GLY A 38 2.36 2.03 7.07
CA GLY A 38 1.25 1.19 6.60
C GLY A 38 0.06 2.00 6.13
N HIS A 39 -0.90 1.30 5.53
CA HIS A 39 -2.15 1.89 5.03
C HIS A 39 -1.93 3.09 4.10
N VAL A 40 -0.89 3.01 3.23
CA VAL A 40 -0.67 4.03 2.21
C VAL A 40 -1.85 4.03 1.24
N MET A 41 -2.39 5.21 0.99
CA MET A 41 -3.58 5.39 0.16
C MET A 41 -3.36 6.42 -0.95
N PRO A 42 -4.10 6.30 -2.07
CA PRO A 42 -4.94 5.16 -2.47
C PRO A 42 -4.12 3.88 -2.61
N GLU A 43 -4.75 2.73 -2.32
CA GLU A 43 -4.12 1.42 -2.40
C GLU A 43 -3.74 1.07 -3.84
N ALA A 44 -2.73 0.22 -4.03
CA ALA A 44 -2.29 -0.25 -5.35
C ALA A 44 -3.42 -0.93 -6.13
N ALA A 45 -4.28 -1.68 -5.44
CA ALA A 45 -5.40 -2.40 -6.06
C ALA A 45 -6.43 -1.50 -6.75
N VAL A 46 -6.52 -0.23 -6.35
CA VAL A 46 -7.40 0.78 -6.95
C VAL A 46 -6.64 1.80 -7.80
N GLY A 47 -5.38 1.51 -8.14
CA GLY A 47 -4.56 2.37 -8.98
C GLY A 47 -3.93 3.56 -8.26
N GLY A 48 -3.69 3.44 -6.95
CA GLY A 48 -2.93 4.45 -6.21
C GLY A 48 -1.46 4.54 -6.69
N PRO A 49 -0.76 5.65 -6.44
CA PRO A 49 0.63 5.86 -6.88
C PRO A 49 1.60 4.75 -6.45
N ILE A 50 1.33 4.08 -5.34
CA ILE A 50 2.14 2.94 -4.88
C ILE A 50 2.15 1.77 -5.89
N ALA A 51 1.13 1.68 -6.76
CA ALA A 51 1.05 0.65 -7.81
C ALA A 51 2.07 0.84 -8.94
N ILE A 52 2.61 2.05 -9.09
CA ILE A 52 3.41 2.44 -10.26
C ILE A 52 4.83 2.88 -9.88
N VAL A 53 5.23 2.66 -8.64
CA VAL A 53 6.61 2.87 -8.20
C VAL A 53 7.53 1.88 -8.90
N GLU A 54 8.64 2.36 -9.42
CA GLU A 54 9.67 1.56 -10.07
C GLU A 54 10.99 1.64 -9.28
N ASP A 55 11.84 0.65 -9.47
CA ASP A 55 13.15 0.62 -8.84
C ASP A 55 13.96 1.88 -9.21
N GLY A 56 14.50 2.56 -8.19
CA GLY A 56 15.24 3.80 -8.35
C GLY A 56 14.40 5.07 -8.21
N ASP A 57 13.09 4.99 -8.12
CA ASP A 57 12.25 6.16 -7.86
C ASP A 57 12.52 6.73 -6.46
N PRO A 58 12.81 8.04 -6.31
CA PRO A 58 12.98 8.63 -5.01
C PRO A 58 11.62 8.79 -4.29
N ILE A 59 11.58 8.38 -3.03
CA ILE A 59 10.42 8.56 -2.15
C ILE A 59 10.87 9.35 -0.92
N VAL A 60 10.18 10.45 -0.63
CA VAL A 60 10.39 11.23 0.57
C VAL A 60 9.30 10.94 1.59
N ILE A 61 9.72 10.59 2.80
CA ILE A 61 8.83 10.39 3.94
C ILE A 61 9.23 11.39 5.03
N ASP A 62 8.34 12.31 5.36
CA ASP A 62 8.52 13.30 6.41
C ASP A 62 7.51 13.07 7.53
N ALA A 63 7.95 12.45 8.61
CA ALA A 63 7.11 12.16 9.76
C ALA A 63 6.62 13.42 10.50
N ASN A 64 7.40 14.52 10.48
CA ASN A 64 7.03 15.76 11.12
C ASN A 64 5.91 16.47 10.34
N ARG A 65 6.03 16.48 9.02
CA ARG A 65 5.02 17.04 8.11
C ARG A 65 3.87 16.06 7.84
N LYS A 66 4.01 14.80 8.27
CA LYS A 66 3.06 13.72 8.01
C LYS A 66 2.79 13.55 6.51
N SER A 67 3.85 13.60 5.71
CA SER A 67 3.76 13.47 4.25
C SER A 67 4.62 12.31 3.74
N ILE A 68 4.15 11.70 2.66
CA ILE A 68 4.89 10.75 1.83
C ILE A 68 4.72 11.17 0.38
N GLU A 69 5.81 11.29 -0.34
CA GLU A 69 5.82 11.81 -1.71
C GLU A 69 6.68 10.96 -2.62
N LEU A 70 6.13 10.55 -3.75
CA LEU A 70 6.87 9.97 -4.86
C LEU A 70 7.45 11.13 -5.69
N GLN A 71 8.78 11.32 -5.63
CA GLN A 71 9.48 12.41 -6.29
C GLN A 71 9.80 12.09 -7.75
N VAL A 72 8.77 11.82 -8.52
CA VAL A 72 8.81 11.58 -9.95
C VAL A 72 7.96 12.66 -10.64
N PRO A 73 8.36 13.18 -11.82
CA PRO A 73 7.57 14.18 -12.54
C PRO A 73 6.12 13.74 -12.76
N GLN A 74 5.16 14.65 -12.59
CA GLN A 74 3.73 14.35 -12.66
C GLN A 74 3.31 13.72 -13.98
N ASP A 75 3.90 14.16 -15.10
CA ASP A 75 3.66 13.58 -16.42
C ASP A 75 4.07 12.10 -16.50
N THR A 76 5.14 11.72 -15.80
CA THR A 76 5.59 10.34 -15.70
C THR A 76 4.65 9.51 -14.84
N ILE A 77 4.20 10.04 -13.70
CA ILE A 77 3.17 9.41 -12.86
C ILE A 77 1.91 9.17 -13.70
N ASP A 78 1.42 10.19 -14.38
CA ASP A 78 0.20 10.11 -15.19
C ASP A 78 0.35 9.11 -16.35
N ARG A 79 1.51 9.05 -16.98
CA ARG A 79 1.80 8.07 -18.03
C ARG A 79 1.80 6.65 -17.48
N ARG A 80 2.45 6.40 -16.34
CA ARG A 80 2.50 5.09 -15.70
C ARG A 80 1.12 4.65 -15.24
N LEU A 81 0.31 5.55 -14.65
CA LEU A 81 -1.07 5.26 -14.23
C LEU A 81 -1.98 4.92 -15.42
N ARG A 82 -1.83 5.62 -16.55
CA ARG A 82 -2.59 5.28 -17.77
C ARG A 82 -2.21 3.92 -18.36
N ALA A 83 -0.98 3.50 -18.18
CA ALA A 83 -0.49 2.19 -18.63
C ALA A 83 -0.74 1.07 -17.63
N TRP A 84 -1.06 1.42 -16.38
CA TRP A 84 -1.29 0.45 -15.32
C TRP A 84 -2.58 -0.35 -15.56
N LEU A 85 -2.49 -1.65 -15.38
CA LEU A 85 -3.64 -2.55 -15.44
C LEU A 85 -3.78 -3.25 -14.10
N PRO A 86 -5.00 -3.32 -13.55
CA PRO A 86 -5.22 -4.02 -12.30
C PRO A 86 -4.84 -5.51 -12.46
N PRO A 87 -4.13 -6.09 -11.48
CA PRO A 87 -3.80 -7.51 -11.52
C PRO A 87 -5.07 -8.36 -11.46
N ALA A 88 -5.03 -9.53 -12.09
CA ALA A 88 -6.15 -10.47 -12.04
C ALA A 88 -6.53 -10.80 -10.60
N PRO A 89 -7.83 -10.89 -10.28
CA PRO A 89 -8.28 -11.25 -8.94
C PRO A 89 -7.73 -12.62 -8.51
N ARG A 90 -7.19 -12.71 -7.30
CA ARG A 90 -6.70 -13.99 -6.74
C ARG A 90 -7.83 -14.97 -6.42
N ALA A 91 -9.05 -14.48 -6.25
CA ALA A 91 -10.24 -15.25 -5.99
C ALA A 91 -11.37 -14.79 -6.91
N GLU A 92 -11.84 -15.68 -7.77
CA GLU A 92 -12.91 -15.38 -8.74
C GLU A 92 -14.31 -15.68 -8.21
N ARG A 93 -14.39 -16.45 -7.12
CA ARG A 93 -15.66 -16.88 -6.49
C ARG A 93 -15.53 -17.03 -4.97
N GLY A 94 -16.67 -17.15 -4.31
CA GLY A 94 -16.74 -17.32 -2.85
C GLY A 94 -16.59 -16.02 -2.06
N LEU A 95 -16.33 -16.16 -0.75
CA LEU A 95 -16.28 -15.04 0.17
C LEU A 95 -15.20 -14.02 -0.20
N LEU A 96 -14.00 -14.47 -0.55
CA LEU A 96 -12.90 -13.56 -0.89
C LEU A 96 -13.16 -12.76 -2.16
N ALA A 97 -13.85 -13.34 -3.15
CA ALA A 97 -14.27 -12.61 -4.35
C ALA A 97 -15.32 -11.53 -4.03
N LYS A 98 -16.26 -11.82 -3.15
CA LYS A 98 -17.24 -10.85 -2.66
C LYS A 98 -16.56 -9.73 -1.88
N TYR A 99 -15.67 -10.10 -0.94
CA TYR A 99 -14.90 -9.14 -0.15
C TYR A 99 -14.10 -8.19 -1.04
N ALA A 100 -13.35 -8.71 -1.99
CA ALA A 100 -12.53 -7.90 -2.90
C ALA A 100 -13.33 -6.88 -3.73
N ARG A 101 -14.62 -7.18 -4.00
CA ARG A 101 -15.51 -6.27 -4.75
C ARG A 101 -16.22 -5.24 -3.89
N LEU A 102 -16.43 -5.53 -2.62
CA LEU A 102 -17.27 -4.72 -1.74
C LEU A 102 -16.47 -3.91 -0.73
N VAL A 103 -15.24 -4.35 -0.41
CA VAL A 103 -14.44 -3.69 0.62
C VAL A 103 -14.06 -2.26 0.23
N SER A 104 -14.33 -1.34 1.14
CA SER A 104 -13.88 0.04 1.02
C SER A 104 -12.39 0.19 1.34
N SER A 105 -11.82 1.36 1.02
CA SER A 105 -10.46 1.70 1.47
C SER A 105 -10.33 1.60 2.99
N ALA A 106 -9.12 1.29 3.45
CA ALA A 106 -8.79 1.28 4.88
C ALA A 106 -9.09 2.62 5.57
N SER A 107 -9.00 3.74 4.86
CA SER A 107 -9.39 5.07 5.36
C SER A 107 -10.87 5.21 5.68
N HIS A 108 -11.70 4.39 5.05
CA HIS A 108 -13.14 4.32 5.28
C HIS A 108 -13.54 3.12 6.14
N GLY A 109 -12.56 2.52 6.84
CA GLY A 109 -12.79 1.43 7.78
C GLY A 109 -12.72 0.03 7.17
N ALA A 110 -12.40 -0.13 5.88
CA ALA A 110 -12.36 -1.42 5.17
C ALA A 110 -13.66 -2.23 5.37
N VAL A 111 -14.79 -1.56 5.33
CA VAL A 111 -16.12 -2.16 5.48
C VAL A 111 -16.68 -2.62 4.14
N THR A 112 -17.65 -3.52 4.15
CA THR A 112 -18.25 -4.11 2.94
C THR A 112 -19.69 -3.67 2.71
N ASP A 113 -20.21 -2.79 3.54
CA ASP A 113 -21.61 -2.32 3.58
C ASP A 113 -21.75 -0.82 3.39
N LEU A 114 -20.71 -0.14 2.91
CA LEU A 114 -20.69 1.32 2.73
C LEU A 114 -21.83 1.84 1.86
N HIS A 115 -22.33 1.01 0.94
CA HIS A 115 -23.40 1.33 -0.01
C HIS A 115 -24.80 0.87 0.43
N LEU A 116 -24.92 0.27 1.63
CA LEU A 116 -26.21 -0.22 2.11
C LEU A 116 -27.05 0.84 2.83
N ASN A 117 -26.47 2.02 3.07
CA ASN A 117 -27.13 3.11 3.79
C ASN A 117 -27.49 4.32 2.90
N ASP A 118 -27.42 4.14 1.57
CA ASP A 118 -27.81 5.16 0.58
C ASP A 118 -29.25 4.93 0.06
#